data_af15ce5e77b9f647e8faf8fb91531250
#
_entry.id   af15ce5e77b9f647e8faf8fb91531250
#
_cell.length_a   1.000
_cell.length_b   1.000
_cell.length_c   1.000
_cell.angle_alpha   90.00
_cell.angle_beta   90.00
_cell.angle_gamma   90.00
#
_symmetry.space_group_name_H-M   'P 1'
#
loop_
_entity.id
_entity.type
_entity.pdbx_description
1 polymer ?
#
loop_
_entity_poly.entity_id
_entity_poly.type
_entity_poly.pdbx_seq_one_letter_code
_entity_poly.pdbx_strand_id
1 'polypeptide(L)'
;CVYCINRRSSNVKRARFTVEEVVGLTVAFYKRNYIEGLFLSSGVIKSPDYTMEQMMLAARKLRQDHGFAGYIHLKAIPEASPWLIEQAGLWADRLSINLELPSIASLKALAPEKDGATIRTAMGQVRERIDEAKEERRRFSPAGQSTQLIVGADAEDDAAVLATSAVMYGRYDLKRVYYSAFSPIPESSSLLPVKAPPLQRENRLYQADWLLRFYGFTPLEIVSGGEGGMLDLDIDPKLAWALKNRDRFPVDVNIADRELLLR
;
A
#
# COMPACT_ATOMS: atom_id res chain seq x y z
N CYS A 1 -6.67 -7.32 -13.27
CA CYS A 1 -5.20 -7.23 -13.34
C CYS A 1 -4.63 -8.58 -13.78
N VAL A 2 -3.72 -8.60 -14.76
CA VAL A 2 -3.20 -9.85 -15.35
C VAL A 2 -2.32 -10.65 -14.39
N TYR A 3 -1.72 -10.01 -13.40
CA TYR A 3 -0.89 -10.66 -12.36
C TYR A 3 -1.70 -11.26 -11.20
N CYS A 4 -3.01 -11.11 -11.17
CA CYS A 4 -3.81 -11.59 -10.04
C CYS A 4 -4.28 -13.02 -10.28
N ILE A 5 -4.07 -13.91 -9.29
CA ILE A 5 -4.59 -15.28 -9.34
C ILE A 5 -6.12 -15.31 -9.46
N ASN A 6 -6.80 -14.31 -8.88
CA ASN A 6 -8.25 -14.16 -8.90
C ASN A 6 -8.78 -13.39 -10.12
N ARG A 7 -7.95 -13.17 -11.17
CA ARG A 7 -8.39 -12.51 -12.40
C ARG A 7 -9.57 -13.25 -13.03
N ARG A 8 -10.40 -12.51 -13.77
CA ARG A 8 -11.63 -13.04 -14.36
C ARG A 8 -11.41 -14.28 -15.23
N SER A 9 -10.26 -14.35 -15.94
CA SER A 9 -9.91 -15.46 -16.84
C SER A 9 -9.37 -16.71 -16.13
N SER A 10 -9.14 -16.69 -14.81
CA SER A 10 -8.63 -17.87 -14.09
C SER A 10 -9.77 -18.81 -13.68
N ASN A 11 -9.46 -20.11 -13.60
CA ASN A 11 -10.40 -21.17 -13.17
C ASN A 11 -10.39 -21.41 -11.66
N VAL A 12 -9.88 -20.49 -10.85
CA VAL A 12 -9.88 -20.64 -9.40
C VAL A 12 -11.31 -20.65 -8.85
N LYS A 13 -11.56 -21.52 -7.88
CA LYS A 13 -12.82 -21.51 -7.14
C LYS A 13 -12.99 -20.18 -6.44
N ARG A 14 -14.16 -19.58 -6.57
CA ARG A 14 -14.49 -18.32 -5.94
C ARG A 14 -15.61 -18.51 -4.94
N ALA A 15 -15.43 -17.92 -3.77
CA ALA A 15 -16.48 -17.81 -2.76
C ALA A 15 -16.68 -16.32 -2.45
N ARG A 16 -17.80 -16.03 -1.86
CA ARG A 16 -18.18 -14.69 -1.43
C ARG A 16 -18.78 -14.80 -0.03
N PHE A 17 -18.34 -13.92 0.85
CA PHE A 17 -18.99 -13.72 2.15
C PHE A 17 -20.11 -12.70 2.04
N THR A 18 -21.18 -12.90 2.76
CA THR A 18 -22.18 -11.88 3.07
C THR A 18 -21.62 -10.93 4.14
N VAL A 19 -22.25 -9.78 4.32
CA VAL A 19 -21.90 -8.84 5.39
C VAL A 19 -22.02 -9.52 6.76
N GLU A 20 -23.08 -10.29 6.96
CA GLU A 20 -23.35 -11.00 8.20
C GLU A 20 -22.29 -12.06 8.53
N GLU A 21 -21.81 -12.80 7.52
CA GLU A 21 -20.73 -13.78 7.69
C GLU A 21 -19.42 -13.11 8.05
N VAL A 22 -19.03 -12.01 7.36
CA VAL A 22 -17.83 -11.24 7.71
C VAL A 22 -17.91 -10.74 9.14
N VAL A 23 -19.03 -10.13 9.52
CA VAL A 23 -19.23 -9.59 10.87
C VAL A 23 -19.19 -10.71 11.91
N GLY A 24 -19.94 -11.79 11.68
CA GLY A 24 -20.02 -12.92 12.61
C GLY A 24 -18.65 -13.59 12.86
N LEU A 25 -17.89 -13.85 11.78
CA LEU A 25 -16.53 -14.41 11.88
C LEU A 25 -15.58 -13.46 12.60
N THR A 26 -15.59 -12.18 12.26
CA THR A 26 -14.72 -11.18 12.89
C THR A 26 -14.98 -11.10 14.40
N VAL A 27 -16.24 -11.00 14.80
CA VAL A 27 -16.63 -10.94 16.23
C VAL A 27 -16.26 -12.23 16.95
N ALA A 28 -16.50 -13.40 16.33
CA ALA A 28 -16.17 -14.69 16.94
C ALA A 28 -14.66 -14.86 17.18
N PHE A 29 -13.83 -14.47 16.22
CA PHE A 29 -12.37 -14.55 16.35
C PHE A 29 -11.83 -13.52 17.34
N TYR A 30 -12.37 -12.31 17.32
CA TYR A 30 -11.98 -11.25 18.24
C TYR A 30 -12.28 -11.63 19.70
N LYS A 31 -13.48 -12.14 19.99
CA LYS A 31 -13.86 -12.60 21.34
C LYS A 31 -12.98 -13.74 21.86
N ARG A 32 -12.39 -14.52 20.97
CA ARG A 32 -11.46 -15.61 21.31
C ARG A 32 -10.00 -15.20 21.34
N ASN A 33 -9.70 -13.91 21.16
CA ASN A 33 -8.35 -13.35 21.07
C ASN A 33 -7.50 -13.95 19.92
N TYR A 34 -8.14 -14.39 18.84
CA TYR A 34 -7.41 -14.90 17.66
C TYR A 34 -6.97 -13.77 16.74
N ILE A 35 -7.66 -12.63 16.77
CA ILE A 35 -7.37 -11.45 15.97
C ILE A 35 -7.48 -10.17 16.83
N GLU A 36 -6.69 -9.15 16.48
CA GLU A 36 -6.75 -7.82 17.06
C GLU A 36 -7.52 -6.83 16.19
N GLY A 37 -7.77 -7.19 14.93
CA GLY A 37 -8.43 -6.32 13.97
C GLY A 37 -8.84 -7.05 12.70
N LEU A 38 -9.47 -6.28 11.80
CA LEU A 38 -9.93 -6.74 10.49
C LEU A 38 -9.22 -5.95 9.39
N PHE A 39 -8.54 -6.65 8.48
CA PHE A 39 -8.21 -6.12 7.16
C PHE A 39 -9.19 -6.70 6.14
N LEU A 40 -10.02 -5.84 5.53
CA LEU A 40 -11.03 -6.27 4.57
C LEU A 40 -10.71 -5.77 3.16
N SER A 41 -10.62 -6.71 2.24
CA SER A 41 -10.39 -6.48 0.83
C SER A 41 -11.34 -7.35 0.00
N SER A 42 -11.74 -6.87 -1.15
CA SER A 42 -12.60 -7.62 -2.08
C SER A 42 -12.16 -7.41 -3.54
N GLY A 43 -12.40 -8.40 -4.37
CA GLY A 43 -12.53 -8.16 -5.80
C GLY A 43 -13.86 -7.43 -6.08
N VAL A 44 -13.97 -6.75 -7.21
CA VAL A 44 -15.22 -6.08 -7.59
C VAL A 44 -16.29 -7.13 -7.88
N ILE A 45 -17.36 -7.10 -7.07
CA ILE A 45 -18.56 -7.94 -7.19
C ILE A 45 -19.62 -7.06 -7.86
N LYS A 46 -20.36 -7.50 -8.82
CA LYS A 46 -21.39 -6.72 -9.55
C LYS A 46 -20.90 -5.34 -10.05
N SER A 47 -20.65 -4.39 -9.13
CA SER A 47 -20.15 -3.03 -9.43
C SER A 47 -19.20 -2.53 -8.34
N PRO A 48 -18.39 -1.48 -8.62
CA PRO A 48 -17.58 -0.81 -7.61
C PRO A 48 -18.40 -0.33 -6.41
N ASP A 49 -19.50 0.36 -6.65
CA ASP A 49 -20.40 0.88 -5.61
C ASP A 49 -20.98 -0.23 -4.74
N TYR A 50 -21.54 -1.26 -5.36
CA TYR A 50 -22.06 -2.40 -4.61
C TYR A 50 -21.00 -3.03 -3.71
N THR A 51 -19.79 -3.22 -4.23
CA THR A 51 -18.69 -3.84 -3.46
C THR A 51 -18.26 -2.96 -2.31
N MET A 52 -18.08 -1.66 -2.56
CA MET A 52 -17.68 -0.70 -1.53
C MET A 52 -18.76 -0.56 -0.44
N GLU A 53 -20.03 -0.56 -0.82
CA GLU A 53 -21.16 -0.55 0.11
C GLU A 53 -21.15 -1.77 1.04
N GLN A 54 -20.95 -2.99 0.52
CA GLN A 54 -20.86 -4.20 1.36
C GLN A 54 -19.72 -4.13 2.37
N MET A 55 -18.55 -3.63 1.96
CA MET A 55 -17.42 -3.47 2.85
C MET A 55 -17.66 -2.39 3.92
N MET A 56 -18.26 -1.27 3.54
CA MET A 56 -18.64 -0.21 4.45
C MET A 56 -19.69 -0.69 5.46
N LEU A 57 -20.71 -1.43 4.99
CA LEU A 57 -21.75 -2.00 5.86
C LEU A 57 -21.17 -2.98 6.89
N ALA A 58 -20.20 -3.81 6.50
CA ALA A 58 -19.52 -4.71 7.43
C ALA A 58 -18.79 -3.92 8.53
N ALA A 59 -18.03 -2.88 8.16
CA ALA A 59 -17.33 -2.04 9.13
C ALA A 59 -18.30 -1.29 10.05
N ARG A 60 -19.39 -0.74 9.50
CA ARG A 60 -20.42 -0.05 10.27
C ARG A 60 -21.07 -0.97 11.29
N LYS A 61 -21.54 -2.17 10.87
CA LYS A 61 -22.15 -3.14 11.77
C LYS A 61 -21.20 -3.58 12.88
N LEU A 62 -19.94 -3.84 12.56
CA LEU A 62 -18.92 -4.14 13.58
C LEU A 62 -18.84 -3.05 14.65
N ARG A 63 -18.84 -1.78 14.26
CA ARG A 63 -18.77 -0.65 15.17
C ARG A 63 -20.07 -0.42 15.94
N GLN A 64 -21.20 -0.34 15.22
CA GLN A 64 -22.49 0.06 15.81
C GLN A 64 -23.19 -1.08 16.54
N ASP A 65 -23.25 -2.27 15.93
CA ASP A 65 -24.09 -3.36 16.46
C ASP A 65 -23.31 -4.24 17.46
N HIS A 66 -21.97 -4.33 17.30
CA HIS A 66 -21.14 -5.22 18.10
C HIS A 66 -20.12 -4.52 18.99
N GLY A 67 -20.03 -3.18 18.95
CA GLY A 67 -19.05 -2.42 19.74
C GLY A 67 -17.60 -2.86 19.49
N PHE A 68 -17.30 -3.33 18.29
CA PHE A 68 -15.98 -3.84 17.94
C PHE A 68 -14.91 -2.75 18.11
N ALA A 69 -14.00 -2.94 19.06
CA ALA A 69 -12.94 -1.99 19.38
C ALA A 69 -11.62 -2.27 18.64
N GLY A 70 -11.51 -3.42 17.93
CA GLY A 70 -10.34 -3.80 17.17
C GLY A 70 -10.09 -2.89 15.95
N TYR A 71 -8.88 -2.96 15.41
CA TYR A 71 -8.48 -2.16 14.25
C TYR A 71 -9.23 -2.59 12.99
N ILE A 72 -9.77 -1.63 12.22
CA ILE A 72 -10.41 -1.89 10.91
C ILE A 72 -9.65 -1.17 9.82
N HIS A 73 -9.12 -1.95 8.86
CA HIS A 73 -8.49 -1.47 7.65
C HIS A 73 -9.31 -1.91 6.44
N LEU A 74 -9.87 -0.96 5.70
CA LEU A 74 -10.62 -1.24 4.47
C LEU A 74 -9.78 -0.90 3.24
N LYS A 75 -9.76 -1.83 2.28
CA LYS A 75 -9.19 -1.59 0.95
C LYS A 75 -10.29 -1.02 0.06
N ALA A 76 -10.32 0.30 -0.08
CA ALA A 76 -11.34 1.00 -0.85
C ALA A 76 -11.22 0.70 -2.35
N ILE A 77 -12.37 0.71 -3.02
CA ILE A 77 -12.49 0.55 -4.47
C ILE A 77 -12.47 1.97 -5.08
N PRO A 78 -11.42 2.35 -5.82
CA PRO A 78 -11.25 3.74 -6.28
C PRO A 78 -12.31 4.20 -7.28
N GLU A 79 -12.93 3.27 -7.99
CA GLU A 79 -14.01 3.54 -8.95
C GLU A 79 -15.39 3.63 -8.29
N ALA A 80 -15.51 3.42 -6.98
CA ALA A 80 -16.76 3.62 -6.24
C ALA A 80 -17.05 5.11 -6.05
N SER A 81 -18.33 5.44 -5.83
CA SER A 81 -18.74 6.81 -5.60
C SER A 81 -17.98 7.42 -4.41
N PRO A 82 -17.58 8.71 -4.49
CA PRO A 82 -16.86 9.40 -3.41
C PRO A 82 -17.61 9.32 -2.08
N TRP A 83 -18.94 9.38 -2.11
CA TRP A 83 -19.77 9.26 -0.93
C TRP A 83 -19.58 7.93 -0.19
N LEU A 84 -19.51 6.80 -0.92
CA LEU A 84 -19.28 5.47 -0.30
C LEU A 84 -17.89 5.36 0.32
N ILE A 85 -16.87 5.93 -0.31
CA ILE A 85 -15.50 5.96 0.23
C ILE A 85 -15.46 6.82 1.50
N GLU A 86 -16.16 7.96 1.49
CA GLU A 86 -16.30 8.81 2.67
C GLU A 86 -17.03 8.09 3.79
N GLN A 87 -18.17 7.45 3.53
CA GLN A 87 -18.89 6.67 4.54
C GLN A 87 -18.01 5.55 5.14
N ALA A 88 -17.21 4.88 4.33
CA ALA A 88 -16.28 3.85 4.82
C ALA A 88 -15.21 4.43 5.77
N GLY A 89 -14.72 5.63 5.49
CA GLY A 89 -13.74 6.33 6.33
C GLY A 89 -14.24 6.67 7.73
N LEU A 90 -15.54 6.82 7.92
CA LEU A 90 -16.13 7.05 9.25
C LEU A 90 -16.00 5.82 10.17
N TRP A 91 -16.01 4.62 9.60
CA TRP A 91 -16.01 3.35 10.35
C TRP A 91 -14.66 2.65 10.39
N ALA A 92 -13.80 2.91 9.40
CA ALA A 92 -12.47 2.37 9.34
C ALA A 92 -11.46 3.20 10.15
N ASP A 93 -10.43 2.54 10.67
CA ASP A 93 -9.25 3.24 11.21
C ASP A 93 -8.30 3.65 10.10
N ARG A 94 -8.22 2.85 9.04
CA ARG A 94 -7.40 3.15 7.85
C ARG A 94 -8.15 2.79 6.58
N LEU A 95 -8.00 3.65 5.58
CA LEU A 95 -8.33 3.33 4.20
C LEU A 95 -7.06 3.05 3.40
N SER A 96 -7.12 2.12 2.46
CA SER A 96 -6.07 1.96 1.45
C SER A 96 -6.66 1.94 0.06
N ILE A 97 -5.97 2.58 -0.87
CA ILE A 97 -6.27 2.56 -2.30
C ILE A 97 -4.99 2.10 -3.00
N ASN A 98 -5.06 0.96 -3.69
CA ASN A 98 -3.86 0.41 -4.31
C ASN A 98 -3.51 1.18 -5.59
N LEU A 99 -2.28 1.66 -5.65
CA LEU A 99 -1.70 2.22 -6.87
C LEU A 99 -1.32 1.11 -7.86
N GLU A 100 -0.99 -0.07 -7.34
CA GLU A 100 -0.63 -1.31 -8.02
C GLU A 100 0.76 -1.27 -8.66
N LEU A 101 1.05 -0.35 -9.56
CA LEU A 101 2.30 -0.30 -10.33
C LEU A 101 2.88 1.12 -10.33
N PRO A 102 4.21 1.26 -10.42
CA PRO A 102 4.86 2.56 -10.26
C PRO A 102 4.61 3.50 -11.44
N SER A 103 4.44 2.97 -12.66
CA SER A 103 4.24 3.78 -13.86
C SER A 103 2.84 3.63 -14.47
N ILE A 104 2.39 4.67 -15.20
CA ILE A 104 1.14 4.62 -15.96
C ILE A 104 1.22 3.59 -17.09
N ALA A 105 2.38 3.42 -17.69
CA ALA A 105 2.60 2.45 -18.76
C ALA A 105 2.42 1.03 -18.24
N SER A 106 3.06 0.69 -17.14
CA SER A 106 2.92 -0.61 -16.46
C SER A 106 1.48 -0.85 -16.01
N LEU A 107 0.82 0.16 -15.44
CA LEU A 107 -0.58 0.05 -15.01
C LEU A 107 -1.49 -0.28 -16.21
N LYS A 108 -1.33 0.44 -17.32
CA LYS A 108 -2.12 0.21 -18.54
C LYS A 108 -1.87 -1.19 -19.15
N ALA A 109 -0.64 -1.68 -19.08
CA ALA A 109 -0.29 -3.00 -19.62
C ALA A 109 -0.77 -4.15 -18.74
N LEU A 110 -0.62 -4.03 -17.41
CA LEU A 110 -0.81 -5.13 -16.47
C LEU A 110 -2.09 -5.05 -15.64
N ALA A 111 -2.73 -3.89 -15.58
CA ALA A 111 -4.02 -3.69 -14.90
C ALA A 111 -4.95 -2.77 -15.74
N PRO A 112 -5.29 -3.16 -16.98
CA PRO A 112 -6.03 -2.31 -17.92
C PRO A 112 -7.43 -1.91 -17.43
N GLU A 113 -7.97 -2.63 -16.46
CA GLU A 113 -9.26 -2.30 -15.82
C GLU A 113 -9.16 -1.15 -14.83
N LYS A 114 -7.93 -0.71 -14.49
CA LYS A 114 -7.68 0.37 -13.52
C LYS A 114 -7.26 1.64 -14.21
N ASP A 115 -7.83 2.75 -13.78
CA ASP A 115 -7.45 4.07 -14.23
C ASP A 115 -6.62 4.81 -13.17
N GLY A 116 -5.38 5.14 -13.53
CA GLY A 116 -4.46 5.81 -12.63
C GLY A 116 -4.90 7.23 -12.22
N ALA A 117 -5.70 7.90 -13.04
CA ALA A 117 -6.26 9.21 -12.69
C ALA A 117 -7.35 9.07 -11.61
N THR A 118 -8.27 8.12 -11.78
CA THR A 118 -9.31 7.79 -10.81
C THR A 118 -8.71 7.38 -9.47
N ILE A 119 -7.67 6.51 -9.46
CA ILE A 119 -6.96 6.13 -8.25
C ILE A 119 -6.42 7.36 -7.51
N ARG A 120 -5.70 8.23 -8.22
CA ARG A 120 -5.11 9.44 -7.62
C ARG A 120 -6.14 10.44 -7.14
N THR A 121 -7.26 10.59 -7.86
CA THR A 121 -8.38 11.44 -7.44
C THR A 121 -8.99 10.92 -6.14
N ALA A 122 -9.29 9.63 -6.05
CA ALA A 122 -9.82 9.02 -4.83
C ALA A 122 -8.85 9.15 -3.64
N MET A 123 -7.53 8.97 -3.86
CA MET A 123 -6.51 9.21 -2.82
C MET A 123 -6.48 10.67 -2.36
N GLY A 124 -6.65 11.62 -3.28
CA GLY A 124 -6.74 13.06 -2.96
C GLY A 124 -7.95 13.37 -2.08
N GLN A 125 -9.12 12.86 -2.47
CA GLN A 125 -10.35 13.03 -1.71
C GLN A 125 -10.25 12.44 -0.29
N VAL A 126 -9.68 11.25 -0.15
CA VAL A 126 -9.44 10.64 1.17
C VAL A 126 -8.49 11.51 2.00
N ARG A 127 -7.44 12.07 1.38
CA ARG A 127 -6.52 13.00 2.05
C ARG A 127 -7.26 14.22 2.58
N GLU A 128 -8.05 14.89 1.74
CA GLU A 128 -8.82 16.07 2.11
C GLU A 128 -9.75 15.78 3.30
N ARG A 129 -10.49 14.67 3.26
CA ARG A 129 -11.37 14.27 4.36
C ARG A 129 -10.64 13.95 5.66
N ILE A 130 -9.43 13.37 5.58
CA ILE A 130 -8.59 13.14 6.76
C ILE A 130 -8.15 14.48 7.38
N ASP A 131 -7.74 15.44 6.55
CA ASP A 131 -7.26 16.73 7.02
C ASP A 131 -8.41 17.58 7.61
N GLU A 132 -9.55 17.65 6.94
CA GLU A 132 -10.78 18.27 7.47
C GLU A 132 -11.20 17.66 8.82
N ALA A 133 -11.19 16.34 8.91
CA ALA A 133 -11.57 15.65 10.15
C ALA A 133 -10.61 15.94 11.30
N LYS A 134 -9.31 16.10 11.03
CA LYS A 134 -8.32 16.51 12.05
C LYS A 134 -8.60 17.93 12.55
N GLU A 135 -8.86 18.88 11.64
CA GLU A 135 -9.17 20.28 11.98
C GLU A 135 -10.45 20.39 12.82
N GLU A 136 -11.49 19.63 12.41
CA GLU A 136 -12.79 19.61 13.09
C GLU A 136 -12.83 18.66 14.31
N ARG A 137 -11.75 17.99 14.62
CA ARG A 137 -11.65 16.99 15.70
C ARG A 137 -12.70 15.88 15.60
N ARG A 138 -13.05 15.51 14.35
CA ARG A 138 -13.98 14.41 14.06
C ARG A 138 -13.20 13.13 13.73
N ARG A 139 -13.90 11.99 13.86
CA ARG A 139 -13.33 10.70 13.46
C ARG A 139 -13.49 10.48 11.96
N PHE A 140 -12.38 10.33 11.26
CA PHE A 140 -12.33 9.82 9.90
C PHE A 140 -10.96 9.19 9.67
N SER A 141 -10.93 7.88 9.45
CA SER A 141 -9.71 7.10 9.20
C SER A 141 -8.49 7.59 10.01
N PRO A 142 -8.54 7.57 11.35
CA PRO A 142 -7.52 8.22 12.21
C PRO A 142 -6.10 7.67 12.04
N ALA A 143 -5.96 6.44 11.54
CA ALA A 143 -4.66 5.87 11.18
C ALA A 143 -4.21 6.24 9.75
N GLY A 144 -4.94 7.14 9.07
CA GLY A 144 -4.59 7.68 7.76
C GLY A 144 -4.86 6.73 6.61
N GLN A 145 -4.25 7.02 5.47
CA GLN A 145 -4.34 6.18 4.28
C GLN A 145 -3.02 5.50 3.93
N SER A 146 -3.11 4.44 3.12
CA SER A 146 -1.97 3.67 2.62
C SER A 146 -2.21 3.20 1.18
N THR A 147 -1.15 2.72 0.54
CA THR A 147 -1.21 2.12 -0.80
C THR A 147 -0.35 0.85 -0.88
N GLN A 148 -0.47 0.13 -1.98
CA GLN A 148 0.35 -1.03 -2.28
C GLN A 148 0.88 -0.94 -3.71
N LEU A 149 2.14 -1.33 -3.89
CA LEU A 149 2.80 -1.51 -5.17
C LEU A 149 3.21 -2.98 -5.33
N ILE A 150 2.98 -3.51 -6.52
CA ILE A 150 3.50 -4.82 -6.94
C ILE A 150 4.89 -4.61 -7.49
N VAL A 151 5.84 -5.41 -7.03
CA VAL A 151 7.26 -5.30 -7.37
C VAL A 151 7.69 -6.49 -8.22
N GLY A 152 8.34 -6.22 -9.34
CA GLY A 152 8.88 -7.26 -10.21
C GLY A 152 7.84 -7.96 -11.09
N ALA A 153 6.67 -7.38 -11.28
CA ALA A 153 5.71 -7.79 -12.32
C ALA A 153 6.01 -7.13 -13.67
N ASP A 154 6.78 -6.06 -13.67
CA ASP A 154 7.22 -5.29 -14.82
C ASP A 154 8.75 -5.10 -14.82
N ALA A 155 9.26 -4.30 -15.74
CA ALA A 155 10.68 -4.00 -15.88
C ALA A 155 11.12 -2.77 -15.06
N GLU A 156 10.24 -2.18 -14.25
CA GLU A 156 10.57 -1.00 -13.45
C GLU A 156 11.61 -1.34 -12.37
N ASP A 157 12.57 -0.44 -12.22
CA ASP A 157 13.63 -0.56 -11.22
C ASP A 157 13.18 -0.05 -9.83
N ASP A 158 14.06 -0.22 -8.85
CA ASP A 158 13.76 0.20 -7.47
C ASP A 158 13.77 1.74 -7.34
N ALA A 159 14.50 2.45 -8.20
CA ALA A 159 14.49 3.90 -8.25
C ALA A 159 13.09 4.44 -8.62
N ALA A 160 12.46 3.85 -9.64
CA ALA A 160 11.09 4.21 -10.05
C ALA A 160 10.06 3.90 -8.94
N VAL A 161 10.20 2.74 -8.28
CA VAL A 161 9.36 2.35 -7.15
C VAL A 161 9.49 3.34 -5.99
N LEU A 162 10.72 3.69 -5.60
CA LEU A 162 10.98 4.61 -4.49
C LEU A 162 10.60 6.05 -4.83
N ALA A 163 10.84 6.51 -6.06
CA ALA A 163 10.41 7.83 -6.52
C ALA A 163 8.88 7.96 -6.47
N THR A 164 8.15 6.93 -6.92
CA THR A 164 6.69 6.87 -6.82
C THR A 164 6.26 6.90 -5.36
N SER A 165 6.90 6.13 -4.48
CA SER A 165 6.59 6.10 -3.05
C SER A 165 6.80 7.47 -2.39
N ALA A 166 7.90 8.18 -2.71
CA ALA A 166 8.17 9.52 -2.21
C ALA A 166 7.07 10.52 -2.63
N VAL A 167 6.62 10.46 -3.90
CA VAL A 167 5.49 11.27 -4.37
C VAL A 167 4.21 10.94 -3.60
N MET A 168 3.94 9.66 -3.34
CA MET A 168 2.74 9.25 -2.59
C MET A 168 2.77 9.78 -1.15
N TYR A 169 3.90 9.71 -0.47
CA TYR A 169 4.06 10.28 0.87
C TYR A 169 3.87 11.81 0.88
N GLY A 170 4.54 12.52 -0.02
CA GLY A 170 4.47 13.98 -0.07
C GLY A 170 3.10 14.52 -0.49
N ARG A 171 2.51 13.93 -1.55
CA ARG A 171 1.27 14.45 -2.14
C ARG A 171 0.00 14.03 -1.40
N TYR A 172 -0.04 12.80 -0.88
CA TYR A 172 -1.26 12.22 -0.29
C TYR A 172 -1.14 11.96 1.21
N ASP A 173 -0.06 12.37 1.87
CA ASP A 173 0.23 12.12 3.30
C ASP A 173 0.03 10.64 3.67
N LEU A 174 0.44 9.72 2.80
CA LEU A 174 0.29 8.29 3.09
C LEU A 174 1.08 7.93 4.34
N LYS A 175 0.53 7.03 5.14
CA LYS A 175 1.23 6.50 6.32
C LYS A 175 2.08 5.28 5.99
N ARG A 176 1.79 4.59 4.89
CA ARG A 176 2.52 3.42 4.43
C ARG A 176 2.34 3.17 2.93
N VAL A 177 3.44 2.82 2.28
CA VAL A 177 3.44 2.10 1.01
C VAL A 177 3.79 0.65 1.32
N TYR A 178 2.98 -0.28 0.84
CA TYR A 178 3.26 -1.71 0.93
C TYR A 178 3.87 -2.19 -0.38
N TYR A 179 4.99 -2.90 -0.28
CA TYR A 179 5.64 -3.53 -1.42
C TYR A 179 5.28 -5.00 -1.40
N SER A 180 4.81 -5.53 -2.53
CA SER A 180 4.41 -6.92 -2.65
C SER A 180 5.13 -7.53 -3.84
N ALA A 181 6.03 -8.47 -3.59
CA ALA A 181 6.72 -9.18 -4.65
C ALA A 181 5.71 -9.93 -5.53
N PHE A 182 5.87 -9.78 -6.85
CA PHE A 182 5.09 -10.55 -7.81
C PHE A 182 5.33 -12.06 -7.58
N SER A 183 4.25 -12.81 -7.54
CA SER A 183 4.30 -14.28 -7.50
C SER A 183 3.76 -14.83 -8.81
N PRO A 184 4.52 -15.67 -9.53
CA PRO A 184 4.05 -16.32 -10.74
C PRO A 184 2.77 -17.11 -10.51
N ILE A 185 1.85 -16.99 -11.44
CA ILE A 185 0.53 -17.64 -11.37
C ILE A 185 0.35 -18.62 -12.53
N PRO A 186 -0.44 -19.69 -12.37
CA PRO A 186 -0.77 -20.59 -13.46
C PRO A 186 -1.41 -19.85 -14.64
N GLU A 187 -1.14 -20.30 -15.85
CA GLU A 187 -1.69 -19.72 -17.09
C GLU A 187 -1.50 -18.20 -17.16
N SER A 188 -0.31 -17.72 -16.74
CA SER A 188 0.01 -16.30 -16.73
C SER A 188 0.11 -15.73 -18.16
N SER A 189 -0.15 -14.43 -18.29
CA SER A 189 0.10 -13.70 -19.51
C SER A 189 1.59 -13.72 -19.87
N SER A 190 1.92 -13.73 -21.16
CA SER A 190 3.29 -13.56 -21.65
C SER A 190 3.91 -12.18 -21.31
N LEU A 191 3.09 -11.25 -20.87
CA LEU A 191 3.54 -9.94 -20.37
C LEU A 191 4.19 -10.01 -18.98
N LEU A 192 3.99 -11.12 -18.27
CA LEU A 192 4.50 -11.29 -16.92
C LEU A 192 5.81 -12.10 -16.89
N PRO A 193 6.72 -11.80 -15.96
CA PRO A 193 7.90 -12.61 -15.75
C PRO A 193 7.57 -14.07 -15.42
N VAL A 194 8.41 -14.98 -15.88
CA VAL A 194 8.26 -16.42 -15.57
C VAL A 194 8.65 -16.74 -14.12
N LYS A 195 9.53 -15.91 -13.55
CA LYS A 195 10.06 -16.11 -12.18
C LYS A 195 9.67 -14.94 -11.28
N ALA A 196 9.47 -15.24 -10.01
CA ALA A 196 9.34 -14.23 -8.98
C ALA A 196 10.65 -13.43 -8.83
N PRO A 197 10.57 -12.13 -8.48
CA PRO A 197 11.76 -11.41 -8.06
C PRO A 197 12.32 -12.04 -6.77
N PRO A 198 13.63 -11.86 -6.47
CA PRO A 198 14.18 -12.30 -5.20
C PRO A 198 13.40 -11.70 -4.02
N LEU A 199 13.06 -12.51 -3.02
CA LEU A 199 12.38 -12.03 -1.81
C LEU A 199 13.16 -10.89 -1.12
N GLN A 200 14.49 -10.93 -1.24
CA GLN A 200 15.36 -9.91 -0.70
C GLN A 200 15.09 -8.51 -1.29
N ARG A 201 14.62 -8.42 -2.55
CA ARG A 201 14.23 -7.13 -3.17
C ARG A 201 13.10 -6.45 -2.40
N GLU A 202 12.07 -7.21 -2.00
CA GLU A 202 10.97 -6.68 -1.16
C GLU A 202 11.50 -6.18 0.19
N ASN A 203 12.36 -6.97 0.85
CA ASN A 203 12.97 -6.59 2.12
C ASN A 203 13.81 -5.31 1.99
N ARG A 204 14.62 -5.19 0.92
CA ARG A 204 15.43 -3.98 0.67
C ARG A 204 14.56 -2.75 0.41
N LEU A 205 13.46 -2.88 -0.31
CA LEU A 205 12.50 -1.80 -0.51
C LEU A 205 11.87 -1.34 0.81
N TYR A 206 11.53 -2.24 1.74
CA TYR A 206 11.05 -1.84 3.06
C TYR A 206 12.12 -1.12 3.90
N GLN A 207 13.38 -1.54 3.80
CA GLN A 207 14.50 -0.83 4.46
C GLN A 207 14.70 0.57 3.84
N ALA A 208 14.65 0.67 2.51
CA ALA A 208 14.73 1.93 1.78
C ALA A 208 13.57 2.87 2.13
N ASP A 209 12.35 2.35 2.20
CA ASP A 209 11.15 3.09 2.62
C ASP A 209 11.29 3.69 4.03
N TRP A 210 11.94 2.96 4.92
CA TRP A 210 12.27 3.47 6.26
C TRP A 210 13.21 4.69 6.19
N LEU A 211 14.21 4.66 5.33
CA LEU A 211 15.14 5.77 5.12
C LEU A 211 14.42 7.00 4.54
N LEU A 212 13.53 6.80 3.57
CA LEU A 212 12.72 7.88 3.02
C LEU A 212 11.87 8.59 4.09
N ARG A 213 11.16 7.80 4.91
CA ARG A 213 10.17 8.35 5.83
C ARG A 213 10.75 8.97 7.10
N PHE A 214 11.84 8.44 7.60
CA PHE A 214 12.33 8.76 8.95
C PHE A 214 13.72 9.36 9.00
N TYR A 215 14.52 9.18 7.94
CA TYR A 215 15.91 9.64 7.90
C TYR A 215 16.17 10.75 6.88
N GLY A 216 15.15 11.18 6.14
CA GLY A 216 15.27 12.27 5.19
C GLY A 216 16.09 11.96 3.94
N PHE A 217 16.30 10.68 3.64
CA PHE A 217 16.95 10.28 2.39
C PHE A 217 16.04 10.52 1.19
N THR A 218 16.62 10.94 0.09
CA THR A 218 15.94 10.98 -1.20
C THR A 218 16.02 9.62 -1.91
N PRO A 219 15.10 9.31 -2.85
CA PRO A 219 15.19 8.09 -3.65
C PRO A 219 16.54 7.93 -4.36
N LEU A 220 17.07 9.01 -4.93
CA LEU A 220 18.36 8.99 -5.64
C LEU A 220 19.54 8.67 -4.73
N GLU A 221 19.56 9.21 -3.53
CA GLU A 221 20.60 8.88 -2.53
C GLU A 221 20.56 7.40 -2.18
N ILE A 222 19.39 6.85 -1.96
CA ILE A 222 19.21 5.44 -1.55
C ILE A 222 19.70 4.50 -2.65
N VAL A 223 19.27 4.68 -3.89
CA VAL A 223 19.67 3.81 -5.00
C VAL A 223 21.09 4.04 -5.48
N SER A 224 21.72 5.13 -5.07
CA SER A 224 23.12 5.40 -5.41
C SER A 224 24.08 4.33 -4.90
N GLY A 225 23.71 3.57 -3.88
CA GLY A 225 24.49 2.46 -3.34
C GLY A 225 24.48 1.19 -4.19
N GLY A 226 23.46 1.04 -5.09
CA GLY A 226 23.31 -0.08 -6.01
C GLY A 226 23.73 0.24 -7.44
N GLU A 227 23.34 -0.62 -8.37
CA GLU A 227 23.62 -0.49 -9.80
C GLU A 227 22.33 -0.44 -10.63
N GLY A 228 22.33 0.34 -11.73
CA GLY A 228 21.21 0.38 -12.68
C GLY A 228 19.85 0.74 -12.08
N GLY A 229 19.82 1.56 -11.03
CA GLY A 229 18.56 1.92 -10.35
C GLY A 229 18.04 0.85 -9.38
N MET A 230 18.75 -0.27 -9.24
CA MET A 230 18.36 -1.35 -8.32
C MET A 230 19.08 -1.18 -6.96
N LEU A 231 18.41 -1.61 -5.89
CA LEU A 231 19.03 -1.75 -4.58
C LEU A 231 19.96 -2.96 -4.55
N ASP A 232 21.06 -2.84 -3.80
CA ASP A 232 21.93 -3.98 -3.53
C ASP A 232 21.17 -5.05 -2.72
N LEU A 233 21.27 -6.30 -3.15
CA LEU A 233 20.57 -7.39 -2.49
C LEU A 233 21.37 -7.98 -1.31
N ASP A 234 22.70 -7.85 -1.32
CA ASP A 234 23.58 -8.45 -0.31
C ASP A 234 23.73 -7.58 0.93
N ILE A 235 23.76 -6.25 0.75
CA ILE A 235 23.85 -5.28 1.84
C ILE A 235 22.61 -4.38 1.95
N ASP A 236 22.34 -3.86 3.14
CA ASP A 236 21.21 -2.96 3.35
C ASP A 236 21.43 -1.59 2.68
N PRO A 237 20.35 -0.87 2.30
CA PRO A 237 20.48 0.38 1.55
C PRO A 237 21.25 1.49 2.27
N LYS A 238 21.21 1.54 3.61
CA LYS A 238 21.96 2.53 4.39
C LYS A 238 23.46 2.24 4.35
N LEU A 239 23.85 0.98 4.54
CA LEU A 239 25.23 0.56 4.42
C LEU A 239 25.74 0.73 2.99
N ALA A 240 24.99 0.38 1.98
CA ALA A 240 25.35 0.59 0.57
C ALA A 240 25.64 2.06 0.28
N TRP A 241 24.78 2.96 0.76
CA TRP A 241 25.00 4.40 0.67
C TRP A 241 26.27 4.84 1.41
N ALA A 242 26.48 4.39 2.65
CA ALA A 242 27.66 4.76 3.45
C ALA A 242 28.96 4.29 2.80
N LEU A 243 29.00 3.08 2.23
CA LEU A 243 30.17 2.58 1.51
C LEU A 243 30.52 3.41 0.28
N LYS A 244 29.53 4.00 -0.38
CA LYS A 244 29.72 4.89 -1.53
C LYS A 244 30.11 6.32 -1.14
N ASN A 245 29.83 6.72 0.09
CA ASN A 245 30.10 8.06 0.63
C ASN A 245 31.15 8.00 1.76
N ARG A 246 32.18 7.17 1.61
CA ARG A 246 33.22 6.97 2.64
C ARG A 246 34.00 8.24 3.01
N ASP A 247 34.07 9.19 2.10
CA ASP A 247 34.69 10.52 2.29
C ASP A 247 33.97 11.35 3.36
N ARG A 248 32.72 11.02 3.69
CA ARG A 248 31.93 11.66 4.76
C ARG A 248 32.18 11.04 6.14
N PHE A 249 32.95 9.99 6.24
CA PHE A 249 33.21 9.25 7.48
C PHE A 249 34.67 9.22 7.87
N PRO A 250 35.02 9.18 9.18
CA PRO A 250 34.10 9.19 10.34
C PRO A 250 33.48 10.55 10.59
N VAL A 251 32.29 10.56 11.24
CA VAL A 251 31.59 11.77 11.63
C VAL A 251 31.86 12.07 13.09
N ASP A 252 32.33 13.30 13.40
CA ASP A 252 32.48 13.75 14.78
C ASP A 252 31.11 14.18 15.34
N VAL A 253 30.61 13.38 16.28
CA VAL A 253 29.28 13.55 16.89
C VAL A 253 29.14 14.86 17.69
N ASN A 254 30.27 15.49 18.07
CA ASN A 254 30.24 16.73 18.86
C ASN A 254 30.03 17.99 18.02
N ILE A 255 30.34 17.92 16.71
CA ILE A 255 30.30 19.06 15.82
C ILE A 255 29.37 18.86 14.61
N ALA A 256 28.96 17.61 14.33
CA ALA A 256 28.07 17.31 13.22
C ALA A 256 26.66 17.84 13.44
N ASP A 257 26.06 18.34 12.40
CA ASP A 257 24.67 18.71 12.42
C ASP A 257 23.74 17.47 12.51
N ARG A 258 22.49 17.73 12.88
CA ARG A 258 21.49 16.68 13.04
C ARG A 258 21.27 15.88 11.75
N GLU A 259 21.31 16.54 10.61
CA GLU A 259 21.06 15.91 9.31
C GLU A 259 22.14 14.91 8.97
N LEU A 260 23.40 15.27 9.20
CA LEU A 260 24.53 14.38 9.00
C LEU A 260 24.51 13.18 9.95
N LEU A 261 24.11 13.40 11.21
CA LEU A 261 23.99 12.32 12.22
C LEU A 261 22.87 11.32 11.92
N LEU A 262 21.84 11.71 11.17
CA LEU A 262 20.75 10.82 10.75
C LEU A 262 21.16 9.91 9.58
N ARG A 263 22.16 10.29 8.82
CA ARG A 263 22.68 9.54 7.66
C ARG A 263 23.79 8.59 8.05
#